data_96bc246fc7f6644315124dca8c748186
#
_entry.id   96bc246fc7f6644315124dca8c748186
#
_cell.length_a   1.000
_cell.length_b   1.000
_cell.length_c   1.000
_cell.angle_alpha   90.00
_cell.angle_beta   90.00
_cell.angle_gamma   90.00
#
_symmetry.space_group_name_H-M   'P 1'
#
loop_
_entity.id
_entity.type
_entity.pdbx_description
1 polymer ?
#
loop_
_entity_poly.entity_id
_entity_poly.type
_entity_poly.pdbx_seq_one_letter_code
_entity_poly.pdbx_strand_id
1 'polypeptide(L)'
;MTDDLVSVTLDPTSQPITYADARLEDLGRTHFIGIGGAGMSVLAEMMLERGVDVSGSDRIQSAKTEHLKELGAHIFYGQKESNVHQAKTVVWSSAIKPDNPEIQAAVKEGKYLLHRSDILALLLAEHRSVTVAGAHGKTTTSAMIAQILESAGSGNLVDPSYAIGGSVRTKRGIIDGGHAGHGDVMVAEADESDGSFEKYHPYIAVITNVEADHLDHYKSAEAVQRAFQEYAGHAYGHVVACADDAGALETLRSLDDAARRRAVAYTTQDPQALEGLEGVNIVHIGQESVTDDRQQPFPEHFVLTFPAALLPNYETNGAPTFTIPVELRIPGIHNARNAAAAIIVCLLLGMRPADAVRGIREFYGAARRFETKGIVNGITLIDDYAHHPTEIAALLDAARRRYPGATLRVVFQPHLYSRTKFFADDFAAALHKADDVIVTDVFPAREKHADWPDVSADTIVDAATQQGIGGDWLRVVPDMHEAAVDLANDAKPGDVLFTVGAGSITGVGTEILDTLRQRFPGASDGASDAGRTGSGANGAA
;
A
#
# COMPACT_ATOMS: atom_id res chain seq x y z
N MET A 1 -36.08 -27.80 2.04
CA MET A 1 -35.19 -28.32 3.09
C MET A 1 -34.33 -27.13 3.49
N THR A 2 -34.63 -26.52 4.63
CA THR A 2 -33.77 -25.53 5.25
C THR A 2 -32.56 -26.31 5.74
N ASP A 3 -31.43 -26.21 5.00
CA ASP A 3 -30.15 -26.72 5.50
C ASP A 3 -29.88 -26.08 6.85
N ASP A 4 -29.71 -26.90 7.90
CA ASP A 4 -29.32 -26.42 9.23
C ASP A 4 -27.91 -25.86 9.14
N LEU A 5 -27.83 -24.53 8.92
CA LEU A 5 -26.55 -23.81 8.96
C LEU A 5 -25.97 -23.93 10.36
N VAL A 6 -24.72 -24.38 10.46
CA VAL A 6 -23.99 -24.37 11.72
C VAL A 6 -23.71 -22.91 12.09
N SER A 7 -23.95 -22.55 13.35
CA SER A 7 -23.58 -21.23 13.84
C SER A 7 -22.05 -21.11 13.90
N VAL A 8 -21.50 -20.24 13.05
CA VAL A 8 -20.06 -20.00 12.94
C VAL A 8 -19.78 -18.52 13.17
N THR A 9 -18.84 -18.22 14.06
CA THR A 9 -18.29 -16.87 14.22
C THR A 9 -16.93 -16.85 13.53
N LEU A 10 -16.77 -15.98 12.52
CA LEU A 10 -15.51 -15.71 11.86
C LEU A 10 -14.90 -14.46 12.49
N ASP A 11 -13.88 -14.64 13.31
CA ASP A 11 -13.17 -13.57 13.99
C ASP A 11 -11.73 -13.49 13.46
N PRO A 12 -11.39 -12.45 12.66
CA PRO A 12 -10.06 -12.27 12.10
C PRO A 12 -8.99 -12.02 13.17
N THR A 13 -9.38 -11.58 14.38
CA THR A 13 -8.45 -11.31 15.47
C THR A 13 -8.15 -12.55 16.33
N SER A 14 -8.94 -13.62 16.19
CA SER A 14 -8.72 -14.86 16.92
C SER A 14 -7.36 -15.48 16.57
N GLN A 15 -6.72 -16.15 17.55
CA GLN A 15 -5.44 -16.84 17.38
C GLN A 15 -5.66 -18.35 17.57
N PRO A 16 -6.10 -19.08 16.54
CA PRO A 16 -6.45 -20.49 16.65
C PRO A 16 -5.23 -21.42 16.78
N ILE A 17 -4.04 -20.90 16.52
CA ILE A 17 -2.75 -21.63 16.60
C ILE A 17 -1.69 -20.77 17.30
N THR A 18 -0.68 -21.42 17.88
CA THR A 18 0.49 -20.74 18.43
C THR A 18 1.57 -20.65 17.35
N TYR A 19 1.77 -19.46 16.78
CA TYR A 19 2.66 -19.26 15.62
C TYR A 19 4.13 -19.62 15.88
N ALA A 20 4.59 -19.53 17.13
CA ALA A 20 5.95 -19.92 17.51
C ALA A 20 6.21 -21.43 17.39
N ASP A 21 5.18 -22.24 17.54
CA ASP A 21 5.26 -23.72 17.57
C ASP A 21 4.75 -24.37 16.29
N ALA A 22 3.83 -23.73 15.57
CA ALA A 22 3.22 -24.25 14.36
C ALA A 22 4.13 -24.00 13.14
N ARG A 23 4.15 -24.95 12.22
CA ARG A 23 4.88 -24.86 10.95
C ARG A 23 3.90 -24.96 9.78
N LEU A 24 4.26 -24.39 8.63
CA LEU A 24 3.45 -24.48 7.41
C LEU A 24 3.18 -25.93 7.00
N GLU A 25 4.13 -26.83 7.19
CA GLU A 25 4.01 -28.28 6.91
C GLU A 25 2.89 -28.94 7.72
N ASP A 26 2.63 -28.46 8.94
CA ASP A 26 1.61 -28.99 9.82
C ASP A 26 0.18 -28.72 9.32
N LEU A 27 0.02 -27.72 8.45
CA LEU A 27 -1.27 -27.34 7.87
C LEU A 27 -1.80 -28.40 6.89
N GLY A 28 -0.92 -29.25 6.31
CA GLY A 28 -1.25 -30.25 5.29
C GLY A 28 -1.85 -29.59 4.05
N ARG A 29 -2.72 -30.31 3.31
CA ARG A 29 -3.43 -29.72 2.17
C ARG A 29 -4.27 -28.54 2.62
N THR A 30 -3.95 -27.36 2.09
CA THR A 30 -4.54 -26.09 2.48
C THR A 30 -5.42 -25.54 1.35
N HIS A 31 -6.67 -25.20 1.68
CA HIS A 31 -7.65 -24.67 0.74
C HIS A 31 -7.94 -23.19 1.00
N PHE A 32 -7.80 -22.34 0.00
CA PHE A 32 -8.04 -20.91 0.08
C PHE A 32 -9.40 -20.54 -0.52
N ILE A 33 -10.32 -19.96 0.27
CA ILE A 33 -11.61 -19.46 -0.21
C ILE A 33 -11.42 -18.05 -0.79
N GLY A 34 -11.69 -17.87 -2.09
CA GLY A 34 -11.40 -16.62 -2.81
C GLY A 34 -9.91 -16.46 -3.11
N ILE A 35 -9.27 -17.52 -3.59
CA ILE A 35 -7.81 -17.62 -3.80
C ILE A 35 -7.26 -16.55 -4.77
N GLY A 36 -8.06 -16.04 -5.71
CA GLY A 36 -7.67 -14.97 -6.65
C GLY A 36 -7.67 -13.55 -6.05
N GLY A 37 -8.12 -13.40 -4.79
CA GLY A 37 -8.07 -12.13 -4.07
C GLY A 37 -6.63 -11.64 -3.86
N ALA A 38 -6.41 -10.31 -3.81
CA ALA A 38 -5.07 -9.70 -3.79
C ALA A 38 -4.15 -10.29 -2.69
N GLY A 39 -4.60 -10.29 -1.43
CA GLY A 39 -3.81 -10.86 -0.33
C GLY A 39 -3.82 -12.40 -0.29
N MET A 40 -4.89 -13.05 -0.77
CA MET A 40 -5.00 -14.50 -0.77
C MET A 40 -4.06 -15.16 -1.78
N SER A 41 -3.98 -14.59 -3.00
CA SER A 41 -3.14 -15.13 -4.07
C SER A 41 -1.65 -15.10 -3.71
N VAL A 42 -1.19 -14.03 -3.07
CA VAL A 42 0.19 -13.89 -2.60
C VAL A 42 0.55 -14.98 -1.58
N LEU A 43 -0.31 -15.18 -0.57
CA LEU A 43 -0.06 -16.20 0.45
C LEU A 43 -0.10 -17.62 -0.13
N ALA A 44 -1.03 -17.88 -1.05
CA ALA A 44 -1.12 -19.17 -1.74
C ALA A 44 0.13 -19.45 -2.57
N GLU A 45 0.66 -18.45 -3.29
CA GLU A 45 1.91 -18.52 -4.05
C GLU A 45 3.09 -18.83 -3.14
N MET A 46 3.27 -18.07 -2.05
CA MET A 46 4.33 -18.30 -1.08
C MET A 46 4.28 -19.72 -0.46
N MET A 47 3.09 -20.25 -0.20
CA MET A 47 2.92 -21.60 0.31
C MET A 47 3.28 -22.65 -0.74
N LEU A 48 2.90 -22.46 -2.01
CA LEU A 48 3.28 -23.33 -3.13
C LEU A 48 4.80 -23.40 -3.31
N GLU A 49 5.47 -22.24 -3.31
CA GLU A 49 6.93 -22.16 -3.44
C GLU A 49 7.66 -22.85 -2.27
N ARG A 50 7.02 -22.96 -1.10
CA ARG A 50 7.50 -23.74 0.05
C ARG A 50 7.07 -25.20 0.02
N GLY A 51 6.46 -25.66 -1.07
CA GLY A 51 6.09 -27.06 -1.27
C GLY A 51 4.83 -27.51 -0.53
N VAL A 52 3.99 -26.59 -0.03
CA VAL A 52 2.69 -26.92 0.56
C VAL A 52 1.70 -27.28 -0.54
N ASP A 53 0.91 -28.33 -0.35
CA ASP A 53 -0.18 -28.72 -1.26
C ASP A 53 -1.34 -27.74 -1.14
N VAL A 54 -1.50 -26.86 -2.14
CA VAL A 54 -2.49 -25.77 -2.13
C VAL A 54 -3.62 -26.06 -3.10
N SER A 55 -4.84 -25.87 -2.62
CA SER A 55 -6.04 -25.76 -3.43
C SER A 55 -6.80 -24.47 -3.11
N GLY A 56 -7.72 -24.06 -3.96
CA GLY A 56 -8.56 -22.93 -3.65
C GLY A 56 -9.72 -22.76 -4.59
N SER A 57 -10.69 -21.95 -4.17
CA SER A 57 -11.86 -21.61 -4.95
C SER A 57 -11.90 -20.13 -5.28
N ASP A 58 -12.46 -19.77 -6.44
CA ASP A 58 -12.81 -18.40 -6.77
C ASP A 58 -14.11 -18.34 -7.57
N ARG A 59 -14.75 -17.17 -7.63
CA ARG A 59 -16.00 -16.98 -8.39
C ARG A 59 -15.77 -16.98 -9.88
N ILE A 60 -14.62 -16.39 -10.30
CA ILE A 60 -14.27 -16.17 -11.71
C ILE A 60 -12.81 -16.57 -11.97
N GLN A 61 -12.54 -16.92 -13.21
CA GLN A 61 -11.19 -17.10 -13.71
C GLN A 61 -10.51 -15.72 -13.85
N SER A 62 -9.26 -15.62 -13.42
CA SER A 62 -8.45 -14.40 -13.49
C SER A 62 -6.99 -14.75 -13.81
N ALA A 63 -6.19 -13.76 -14.20
CA ALA A 63 -4.75 -13.95 -14.41
C ALA A 63 -4.06 -14.54 -13.17
N LYS A 64 -4.48 -14.12 -11.97
CA LYS A 64 -3.93 -14.64 -10.69
C LYS A 64 -4.27 -16.10 -10.46
N THR A 65 -5.50 -16.52 -10.71
CA THR A 65 -5.90 -17.94 -10.55
C THR A 65 -5.20 -18.83 -11.57
N GLU A 66 -4.98 -18.36 -12.81
CA GLU A 66 -4.22 -19.11 -13.80
C GLU A 66 -2.74 -19.20 -13.44
N HIS A 67 -2.13 -18.13 -12.97
CA HIS A 67 -0.75 -18.15 -12.47
C HIS A 67 -0.57 -19.16 -11.33
N LEU A 68 -1.45 -19.15 -10.32
CA LEU A 68 -1.40 -20.12 -9.22
C LEU A 68 -1.56 -21.57 -9.71
N LYS A 69 -2.38 -21.78 -10.73
CA LYS A 69 -2.56 -23.09 -11.35
C LYS A 69 -1.29 -23.56 -12.10
N GLU A 70 -0.59 -22.64 -12.77
CA GLU A 70 0.70 -22.91 -13.39
C GLU A 70 1.77 -23.28 -12.34
N LEU A 71 1.70 -22.69 -11.14
CA LEU A 71 2.55 -23.04 -10.00
C LEU A 71 2.15 -24.35 -9.31
N GLY A 72 1.04 -24.98 -9.68
CA GLY A 72 0.61 -26.28 -9.18
C GLY A 72 -0.59 -26.25 -8.23
N ALA A 73 -1.24 -25.11 -8.00
CA ALA A 73 -2.46 -25.05 -7.21
C ALA A 73 -3.64 -25.76 -7.91
N HIS A 74 -4.46 -26.43 -7.11
CA HIS A 74 -5.71 -27.01 -7.60
C HIS A 74 -6.86 -25.99 -7.47
N ILE A 75 -7.30 -25.40 -8.58
CA ILE A 75 -8.28 -24.29 -8.60
C ILE A 75 -9.68 -24.79 -8.95
N PHE A 76 -10.67 -24.41 -8.13
CA PHE A 76 -12.10 -24.64 -8.37
C PHE A 76 -12.77 -23.30 -8.73
N TYR A 77 -13.63 -23.31 -9.77
CA TYR A 77 -14.47 -22.16 -10.07
C TYR A 77 -15.87 -22.37 -9.51
N GLY A 78 -16.28 -21.44 -8.63
CA GLY A 78 -17.48 -21.53 -7.80
C GLY A 78 -17.22 -22.20 -6.46
N GLN A 79 -17.85 -21.68 -5.42
CA GLN A 79 -17.72 -22.12 -4.03
C GLN A 79 -18.74 -23.22 -3.73
N LYS A 80 -18.27 -24.40 -3.33
CA LYS A 80 -19.09 -25.60 -3.04
C LYS A 80 -18.50 -26.38 -1.88
N GLU A 81 -19.34 -27.02 -1.09
CA GLU A 81 -18.94 -27.89 0.03
C GLU A 81 -17.86 -28.91 -0.36
N SER A 82 -18.00 -29.54 -1.54
CA SER A 82 -17.08 -30.58 -2.01
C SER A 82 -15.64 -30.10 -2.22
N ASN A 83 -15.41 -28.81 -2.37
CA ASN A 83 -14.07 -28.27 -2.66
C ASN A 83 -13.11 -28.45 -1.47
N VAL A 84 -13.64 -28.50 -0.23
CA VAL A 84 -12.84 -28.58 1.00
C VAL A 84 -12.65 -30.01 1.53
N HIS A 85 -13.32 -31.03 0.97
CA HIS A 85 -13.27 -32.39 1.51
C HIS A 85 -11.86 -32.95 1.68
N GLN A 86 -10.96 -32.66 0.76
CA GLN A 86 -9.57 -33.14 0.82
C GLN A 86 -8.64 -32.22 1.62
N ALA A 87 -9.09 -31.04 2.01
CA ALA A 87 -8.29 -30.10 2.77
C ALA A 87 -8.19 -30.53 4.25
N LYS A 88 -7.04 -30.29 4.86
CA LYS A 88 -6.85 -30.35 6.30
C LYS A 88 -7.10 -28.96 6.91
N THR A 89 -6.67 -27.92 6.20
CA THR A 89 -6.80 -26.52 6.60
C THR A 89 -7.59 -25.74 5.54
N VAL A 90 -8.49 -24.87 5.98
CA VAL A 90 -9.26 -23.95 5.13
C VAL A 90 -8.94 -22.53 5.54
N VAL A 91 -8.48 -21.72 4.58
CA VAL A 91 -8.09 -20.32 4.76
C VAL A 91 -9.17 -19.41 4.23
N TRP A 92 -9.57 -18.44 5.03
CA TRP A 92 -10.59 -17.46 4.69
C TRP A 92 -10.08 -16.03 4.87
N SER A 93 -10.75 -15.06 4.28
CA SER A 93 -10.52 -13.63 4.48
C SER A 93 -11.77 -12.94 4.98
N SER A 94 -11.66 -11.74 5.53
CA SER A 94 -12.77 -10.94 6.06
C SER A 94 -13.89 -10.63 5.04
N ALA A 95 -13.63 -10.87 3.74
CA ALA A 95 -14.65 -10.79 2.68
C ALA A 95 -15.59 -12.02 2.64
N ILE A 96 -15.22 -13.13 3.29
CA ILE A 96 -16.00 -14.37 3.30
C ILE A 96 -16.98 -14.36 4.47
N LYS A 97 -18.23 -14.72 4.19
CA LYS A 97 -19.31 -14.73 5.18
C LYS A 97 -19.46 -16.10 5.84
N PRO A 98 -20.01 -16.17 7.06
CA PRO A 98 -20.24 -17.43 7.79
C PRO A 98 -21.13 -18.43 7.05
N ASP A 99 -22.07 -17.99 6.21
CA ASP A 99 -22.99 -18.81 5.41
C ASP A 99 -22.36 -19.38 4.13
N ASN A 100 -21.09 -19.11 3.88
CA ASN A 100 -20.37 -19.67 2.73
C ASN A 100 -20.35 -21.19 2.79
N PRO A 101 -20.70 -21.94 1.70
CA PRO A 101 -20.80 -23.40 1.73
C PRO A 101 -19.48 -24.09 2.09
N GLU A 102 -18.33 -23.51 1.73
CA GLU A 102 -17.01 -24.07 2.06
C GLU A 102 -16.67 -23.87 3.55
N ILE A 103 -17.07 -22.73 4.15
CA ILE A 103 -16.95 -22.49 5.60
C ILE A 103 -17.83 -23.50 6.35
N GLN A 104 -19.09 -23.65 5.93
CA GLN A 104 -20.03 -24.58 6.57
C GLN A 104 -19.55 -26.03 6.51
N ALA A 105 -19.01 -26.46 5.37
CA ALA A 105 -18.44 -27.79 5.21
C ALA A 105 -17.17 -27.97 6.06
N ALA A 106 -16.27 -26.97 6.09
CA ALA A 106 -15.05 -27.01 6.89
C ALA A 106 -15.35 -27.20 8.38
N VAL A 107 -16.35 -26.49 8.91
CA VAL A 107 -16.77 -26.63 10.32
C VAL A 107 -17.42 -27.98 10.59
N LYS A 108 -18.35 -28.44 9.72
CA LYS A 108 -18.99 -29.76 9.84
C LYS A 108 -17.98 -30.90 9.84
N GLU A 109 -16.90 -30.78 9.07
CA GLU A 109 -15.87 -31.81 8.94
C GLU A 109 -14.70 -31.66 9.93
N GLY A 110 -14.75 -30.66 10.81
CA GLY A 110 -13.70 -30.40 11.82
C GLY A 110 -12.34 -30.03 11.23
N LYS A 111 -12.32 -29.31 10.09
CA LYS A 111 -11.10 -28.78 9.48
C LYS A 111 -10.52 -27.65 10.32
N TYR A 112 -9.22 -27.42 10.23
CA TYR A 112 -8.63 -26.18 10.74
C TYR A 112 -9.15 -25.01 9.90
N LEU A 113 -9.72 -24.01 10.57
CA LEU A 113 -10.24 -22.80 9.93
C LEU A 113 -9.36 -21.63 10.33
N LEU A 114 -8.54 -21.14 9.41
CA LEU A 114 -7.56 -20.09 9.64
C LEU A 114 -7.90 -18.84 8.84
N HIS A 115 -7.75 -17.67 9.45
CA HIS A 115 -7.80 -16.41 8.71
C HIS A 115 -6.51 -16.22 7.89
N ARG A 116 -6.56 -15.45 6.81
CA ARG A 116 -5.38 -15.14 5.98
C ARG A 116 -4.20 -14.58 6.80
N SER A 117 -4.51 -13.84 7.88
CA SER A 117 -3.50 -13.29 8.78
C SER A 117 -2.78 -14.36 9.60
N ASP A 118 -3.39 -15.51 9.85
CA ASP A 118 -2.73 -16.62 10.55
C ASP A 118 -1.65 -17.24 9.67
N ILE A 119 -1.91 -17.36 8.36
CA ILE A 119 -0.90 -17.81 7.40
C ILE A 119 0.25 -16.80 7.31
N LEU A 120 -0.08 -15.51 7.23
CA LEU A 120 0.96 -14.47 7.20
C LEU A 120 1.78 -14.45 8.49
N ALA A 121 1.15 -14.60 9.67
CA ALA A 121 1.85 -14.67 10.95
C ALA A 121 2.83 -15.86 11.03
N LEU A 122 2.45 -17.03 10.50
CA LEU A 122 3.34 -18.19 10.39
C LEU A 122 4.55 -17.89 9.49
N LEU A 123 4.31 -17.32 8.31
CA LEU A 123 5.38 -16.93 7.39
C LEU A 123 6.34 -15.91 8.02
N LEU A 124 5.80 -14.92 8.74
CA LEU A 124 6.60 -13.91 9.43
C LEU A 124 7.44 -14.49 10.56
N ALA A 125 6.93 -15.48 11.30
CA ALA A 125 7.63 -16.11 12.42
C ALA A 125 8.89 -16.89 12.00
N GLU A 126 8.98 -17.32 10.74
CA GLU A 126 10.13 -18.04 10.19
C GLU A 126 11.29 -17.10 9.77
N HIS A 127 11.10 -15.77 9.80
CA HIS A 127 12.02 -14.80 9.23
C HIS A 127 12.38 -13.67 10.20
N ARG A 128 13.44 -12.93 9.88
CA ARG A 128 13.62 -11.58 10.38
C ARG A 128 12.59 -10.67 9.70
N SER A 129 11.40 -10.66 10.25
CA SER A 129 10.25 -10.04 9.60
C SER A 129 10.21 -8.53 9.78
N VAL A 130 9.81 -7.85 8.71
CA VAL A 130 9.51 -6.40 8.69
C VAL A 130 8.05 -6.26 8.31
N THR A 131 7.26 -5.64 9.16
CA THR A 131 5.86 -5.37 8.85
C THR A 131 5.60 -3.87 8.82
N VAL A 132 4.79 -3.40 7.85
CA VAL A 132 4.50 -1.99 7.65
C VAL A 132 3.00 -1.76 7.84
N ALA A 133 2.66 -1.02 8.89
CA ALA A 133 1.31 -0.62 9.24
C ALA A 133 1.11 0.89 9.05
N GLY A 134 -0.15 1.31 9.01
CA GLY A 134 -0.58 2.71 8.92
C GLY A 134 -1.71 2.89 7.93
N ALA A 135 -2.56 3.88 8.13
CA ALA A 135 -3.69 4.16 7.22
C ALA A 135 -3.20 4.35 5.77
N HIS A 136 -2.07 5.04 5.59
CA HIS A 136 -1.49 5.37 4.28
C HIS A 136 -0.01 5.02 4.18
N GLY A 137 0.49 4.80 2.95
CA GLY A 137 1.91 4.57 2.68
C GLY A 137 2.41 3.14 2.87
N LYS A 138 1.62 2.20 3.39
CA LYS A 138 2.00 0.78 3.60
C LYS A 138 2.63 0.16 2.36
N THR A 139 1.87 0.09 1.28
CA THR A 139 2.29 -0.53 0.00
C THR A 139 3.56 0.10 -0.54
N THR A 140 3.64 1.44 -0.55
CA THR A 140 4.81 2.15 -1.08
C THR A 140 6.05 1.87 -0.24
N THR A 141 5.93 1.92 1.10
CA THR A 141 7.05 1.68 2.01
C THR A 141 7.52 0.22 1.94
N SER A 142 6.60 -0.75 1.97
CA SER A 142 6.93 -2.18 1.82
C SER A 142 7.61 -2.46 0.48
N ALA A 143 7.10 -1.88 -0.61
CA ALA A 143 7.68 -1.99 -1.94
C ALA A 143 9.09 -1.37 -2.02
N MET A 144 9.32 -0.23 -1.37
CA MET A 144 10.65 0.39 -1.29
C MET A 144 11.63 -0.49 -0.52
N ILE A 145 11.23 -1.07 0.62
CA ILE A 145 12.07 -1.98 1.41
C ILE A 145 12.43 -3.20 0.57
N ALA A 146 11.44 -3.88 -0.01
CA ALA A 146 11.65 -5.06 -0.85
C ALA A 146 12.59 -4.76 -2.03
N GLN A 147 12.36 -3.63 -2.73
CA GLN A 147 13.20 -3.19 -3.84
C GLN A 147 14.66 -2.90 -3.43
N ILE A 148 14.88 -2.25 -2.28
CA ILE A 148 16.23 -2.00 -1.77
C ILE A 148 16.95 -3.32 -1.48
N LEU A 149 16.26 -4.25 -0.81
CA LEU A 149 16.83 -5.56 -0.47
C LEU A 149 17.12 -6.39 -1.73
N GLU A 150 16.18 -6.44 -2.68
CA GLU A 150 16.34 -7.20 -3.92
C GLU A 150 17.47 -6.67 -4.81
N SER A 151 17.57 -5.34 -4.95
CA SER A 151 18.55 -4.74 -5.88
C SER A 151 19.94 -4.53 -5.28
N ALA A 152 20.05 -4.41 -3.96
CA ALA A 152 21.28 -4.02 -3.28
C ALA A 152 21.64 -4.90 -2.07
N GLY A 153 20.81 -5.89 -1.73
CA GLY A 153 21.07 -6.85 -0.65
C GLY A 153 22.36 -7.64 -0.86
N SER A 154 22.98 -8.04 0.24
CA SER A 154 24.17 -8.89 0.26
C SER A 154 24.13 -9.83 1.46
N GLY A 155 24.79 -10.98 1.36
CA GLY A 155 24.73 -11.99 2.42
C GLY A 155 23.30 -12.47 2.66
N ASN A 156 22.84 -12.44 3.90
CA ASN A 156 21.50 -12.88 4.32
C ASN A 156 20.36 -11.92 3.91
N LEU A 157 20.69 -10.78 3.28
CA LEU A 157 19.72 -9.81 2.78
C LEU A 157 19.38 -10.00 1.29
N VAL A 158 19.98 -10.98 0.63
CA VAL A 158 19.69 -11.33 -0.77
C VAL A 158 18.40 -12.11 -0.84
N ASP A 159 17.62 -11.91 -1.92
CA ASP A 159 16.41 -12.69 -2.21
C ASP A 159 15.40 -12.68 -1.04
N PRO A 160 14.90 -11.48 -0.63
CA PRO A 160 13.93 -11.37 0.46
C PRO A 160 12.58 -11.98 0.07
N SER A 161 11.88 -12.56 1.03
CA SER A 161 10.45 -12.84 0.88
C SER A 161 9.64 -11.56 1.04
N TYR A 162 8.52 -11.40 0.32
CA TYR A 162 7.62 -10.28 0.55
C TYR A 162 6.15 -10.59 0.24
N ALA A 163 5.25 -9.95 1.00
CA ALA A 163 3.80 -9.97 0.82
C ALA A 163 3.27 -8.53 0.84
N ILE A 164 3.10 -7.94 -0.35
CA ILE A 164 2.75 -6.54 -0.57
C ILE A 164 1.40 -6.48 -1.29
N GLY A 165 0.49 -5.60 -0.86
CA GLY A 165 -0.87 -5.52 -1.38
C GLY A 165 -1.03 -4.99 -2.80
N GLY A 166 0.06 -4.60 -3.47
CA GLY A 166 0.08 -4.07 -4.83
C GLY A 166 1.29 -4.51 -5.62
N SER A 167 1.22 -4.36 -6.95
CA SER A 167 2.35 -4.66 -7.83
C SER A 167 3.44 -3.60 -7.73
N VAL A 168 4.69 -4.03 -7.75
CA VAL A 168 5.88 -3.18 -7.66
C VAL A 168 6.52 -3.02 -9.03
N ARG A 169 6.94 -1.81 -9.36
CA ARG A 169 7.66 -1.53 -10.60
C ARG A 169 9.16 -1.62 -10.38
N THR A 170 9.77 -2.50 -11.12
CA THR A 170 11.22 -2.71 -11.11
C THR A 170 11.82 -2.44 -12.47
N LYS A 171 13.13 -2.42 -12.54
CA LYS A 171 13.88 -2.33 -13.81
C LYS A 171 13.57 -3.48 -14.78
N ARG A 172 13.12 -4.64 -14.24
CA ARG A 172 12.79 -5.86 -14.98
C ARG A 172 11.33 -5.93 -15.43
N GLY A 173 10.51 -4.96 -15.02
CA GLY A 173 9.08 -4.92 -15.30
C GLY A 173 8.25 -4.79 -14.03
N ILE A 174 6.97 -5.13 -14.13
CA ILE A 174 6.05 -5.17 -13.00
C ILE A 174 6.13 -6.56 -12.39
N ILE A 175 6.35 -6.62 -11.08
CA ILE A 175 6.26 -7.86 -10.29
C ILE A 175 5.00 -7.78 -9.41
N ASP A 176 4.31 -8.88 -9.28
CA ASP A 176 3.21 -9.00 -8.32
C ASP A 176 3.73 -8.89 -6.89
N GLY A 177 2.85 -8.53 -5.95
CA GLY A 177 3.22 -8.22 -4.59
C GLY A 177 3.64 -9.41 -3.72
N GLY A 178 3.82 -10.60 -4.29
CA GLY A 178 4.22 -11.83 -3.59
C GLY A 178 5.50 -12.43 -4.12
N HIS A 179 6.37 -12.88 -3.20
CA HIS A 179 7.57 -13.65 -3.50
C HIS A 179 8.03 -14.42 -2.27
N ALA A 180 8.34 -15.70 -2.41
CA ALA A 180 8.96 -16.52 -1.37
C ALA A 180 10.46 -16.68 -1.67
N GLY A 181 11.25 -15.69 -1.25
CA GLY A 181 12.70 -15.74 -1.38
C GLY A 181 13.36 -16.75 -0.43
N HIS A 182 14.65 -16.97 -0.66
CA HIS A 182 15.48 -17.85 0.19
C HIS A 182 16.31 -17.08 1.24
N GLY A 183 16.17 -15.75 1.29
CA GLY A 183 16.85 -14.90 2.26
C GLY A 183 16.18 -14.92 3.64
N ASP A 184 16.88 -14.40 4.65
CA ASP A 184 16.40 -14.39 6.04
C ASP A 184 15.30 -13.34 6.30
N VAL A 185 15.07 -12.42 5.36
CA VAL A 185 14.16 -11.28 5.56
C VAL A 185 12.83 -11.51 4.87
N MET A 186 11.75 -11.23 5.59
CA MET A 186 10.41 -11.14 5.02
C MET A 186 9.80 -9.76 5.25
N VAL A 187 9.32 -9.12 4.18
CA VAL A 187 8.64 -7.82 4.23
C VAL A 187 7.15 -8.01 3.95
N ALA A 188 6.28 -7.52 4.83
CA ALA A 188 4.85 -7.63 4.63
C ALA A 188 4.09 -6.35 5.01
N GLU A 189 2.95 -6.13 4.37
CA GLU A 189 1.98 -5.16 4.84
C GLU A 189 1.21 -5.70 6.03
N ALA A 190 1.07 -4.89 7.06
CA ALA A 190 0.23 -5.14 8.22
C ALA A 190 -1.06 -4.32 8.07
N ASP A 191 -2.11 -4.98 7.53
CA ASP A 191 -3.40 -4.37 7.27
C ASP A 191 -4.20 -4.25 8.56
N GLU A 192 -4.43 -3.01 9.00
CA GLU A 192 -5.16 -2.69 10.22
C GLU A 192 -6.67 -2.81 10.09
N SER A 193 -7.21 -2.93 8.88
CA SER A 193 -8.64 -2.76 8.57
C SER A 193 -9.60 -3.67 9.34
N ASP A 194 -9.15 -4.83 9.78
CA ASP A 194 -9.93 -5.83 10.53
C ASP A 194 -9.30 -6.22 11.87
N GLY A 195 -8.30 -5.46 12.35
CA GLY A 195 -7.58 -5.70 13.60
C GLY A 195 -6.63 -6.89 13.59
N SER A 196 -6.58 -7.67 12.50
CA SER A 196 -5.78 -8.89 12.45
C SER A 196 -4.26 -8.66 12.50
N PHE A 197 -3.80 -7.44 12.23
CA PHE A 197 -2.37 -7.08 12.27
C PHE A 197 -1.77 -7.15 13.70
N GLU A 198 -2.60 -7.09 14.74
CA GLU A 198 -2.18 -7.26 16.14
C GLU A 198 -1.59 -8.65 16.42
N LYS A 199 -1.85 -9.64 15.55
CA LYS A 199 -1.26 -10.98 15.66
C LYS A 199 0.22 -11.04 15.30
N TYR A 200 0.75 -10.02 14.63
CA TYR A 200 2.11 -10.04 14.11
C TYR A 200 3.11 -9.64 15.18
N HIS A 201 4.18 -10.43 15.30
CA HIS A 201 5.33 -10.18 16.18
C HIS A 201 6.56 -9.97 15.31
N PRO A 202 6.72 -8.82 14.64
CA PRO A 202 7.81 -8.61 13.72
C PRO A 202 9.14 -8.31 14.42
N TYR A 203 10.24 -8.57 13.72
CA TYR A 203 11.54 -8.05 14.13
C TYR A 203 11.57 -6.52 14.02
N ILE A 204 11.02 -5.95 12.94
CA ILE A 204 10.85 -4.49 12.80
C ILE A 204 9.39 -4.17 12.48
N ALA A 205 8.75 -3.41 13.37
CA ALA A 205 7.45 -2.79 13.09
C ALA A 205 7.65 -1.38 12.52
N VAL A 206 7.08 -1.11 11.35
CA VAL A 206 7.07 0.22 10.75
C VAL A 206 5.66 0.80 10.87
N ILE A 207 5.55 2.05 11.34
CA ILE A 207 4.29 2.78 11.46
C ILE A 207 4.42 4.08 10.66
N THR A 208 3.71 4.16 9.55
CA THR A 208 3.76 5.34 8.67
C THR A 208 2.90 6.48 9.18
N ASN A 209 1.70 6.18 9.67
CA ASN A 209 0.75 7.10 10.28
C ASN A 209 -0.33 6.31 11.04
N VAL A 210 -1.07 6.97 11.92
CA VAL A 210 -2.21 6.41 12.65
C VAL A 210 -3.36 7.41 12.53
N GLU A 211 -4.31 7.11 11.67
CA GLU A 211 -5.51 7.92 11.46
C GLU A 211 -6.77 7.12 11.81
N ALA A 212 -7.85 7.82 12.14
CA ALA A 212 -9.13 7.23 12.49
C ALA A 212 -9.87 6.70 11.24
N ASP A 213 -9.31 5.70 10.58
CA ASP A 213 -9.98 4.94 9.51
C ASP A 213 -10.58 3.64 10.06
N HIS A 214 -11.37 2.94 9.27
CA HIS A 214 -11.99 1.65 9.62
C HIS A 214 -12.84 1.69 10.91
N LEU A 215 -13.55 2.80 11.16
CA LEU A 215 -14.40 2.98 12.33
C LEU A 215 -15.61 2.01 12.37
N ASP A 216 -15.92 1.36 11.25
CA ASP A 216 -16.85 0.24 11.20
C ASP A 216 -16.35 -0.96 12.04
N HIS A 217 -15.03 -1.17 12.09
CA HIS A 217 -14.38 -2.18 12.94
C HIS A 217 -14.07 -1.63 14.35
N TYR A 218 -13.27 -0.58 14.47
CA TYR A 218 -12.71 -0.10 15.75
C TYR A 218 -13.68 0.70 16.62
N LYS A 219 -14.73 1.28 16.04
CA LYS A 219 -15.77 2.09 16.71
C LYS A 219 -15.30 3.45 17.22
N SER A 220 -14.00 3.68 17.46
CA SER A 220 -13.47 4.98 17.88
C SER A 220 -12.00 5.18 17.49
N ALA A 221 -11.56 6.44 17.42
CA ALA A 221 -10.16 6.80 17.17
C ALA A 221 -9.21 6.27 18.27
N GLU A 222 -9.67 6.27 19.52
CA GLU A 222 -8.89 5.76 20.65
C GLU A 222 -8.69 4.23 20.55
N ALA A 223 -9.63 3.50 19.96
CA ALA A 223 -9.47 2.06 19.73
C ALA A 223 -8.45 1.80 18.62
N VAL A 224 -8.46 2.58 17.54
CA VAL A 224 -7.41 2.54 16.50
C VAL A 224 -6.04 2.80 17.14
N GLN A 225 -5.93 3.87 17.94
CA GLN A 225 -4.67 4.23 18.60
C GLN A 225 -4.15 3.11 19.50
N ARG A 226 -5.01 2.45 20.30
CA ARG A 226 -4.61 1.30 21.15
C ARG A 226 -4.11 0.12 20.33
N ALA A 227 -4.79 -0.22 19.23
CA ALA A 227 -4.38 -1.31 18.36
C ALA A 227 -2.94 -1.09 17.81
N PHE A 228 -2.63 0.14 17.40
CA PHE A 228 -1.26 0.47 16.95
C PHE A 228 -0.23 0.46 18.09
N GLN A 229 -0.62 0.82 19.31
CA GLN A 229 0.25 0.72 20.49
C GLN A 229 0.55 -0.74 20.84
N GLU A 230 -0.45 -1.62 20.81
CA GLU A 230 -0.29 -3.07 21.00
C GLU A 230 0.61 -3.68 19.92
N TYR A 231 0.32 -3.38 18.66
CA TYR A 231 1.15 -3.82 17.53
C TYR A 231 2.62 -3.37 17.68
N ALA A 232 2.88 -2.11 18.05
CA ALA A 232 4.23 -1.62 18.29
C ALA A 232 4.92 -2.35 19.44
N GLY A 233 4.16 -2.70 20.50
CA GLY A 233 4.64 -3.47 21.64
C GLY A 233 5.07 -4.89 21.30
N HIS A 234 4.52 -5.48 20.24
CA HIS A 234 4.88 -6.82 19.77
C HIS A 234 6.21 -6.89 18.99
N ALA A 235 6.78 -5.76 18.58
CA ALA A 235 8.07 -5.74 17.88
C ALA A 235 9.22 -6.15 18.81
N TYR A 236 9.91 -7.25 18.49
CA TYR A 236 10.99 -7.73 19.34
C TYR A 236 12.38 -7.15 19.01
N GLY A 237 12.55 -6.56 17.82
CA GLY A 237 13.77 -5.85 17.39
C GLY A 237 13.61 -4.33 17.47
N HIS A 238 12.94 -3.71 16.52
CA HIS A 238 12.82 -2.26 16.41
C HIS A 238 11.40 -1.81 16.11
N VAL A 239 11.09 -0.57 16.52
CA VAL A 239 9.92 0.18 16.06
C VAL A 239 10.41 1.39 15.25
N VAL A 240 9.93 1.57 14.02
CA VAL A 240 10.27 2.71 13.15
C VAL A 240 8.99 3.47 12.85
N ALA A 241 8.85 4.72 13.32
CA ALA A 241 7.60 5.45 13.18
C ALA A 241 7.78 6.91 12.74
N CYS A 242 6.79 7.42 12.00
CA CYS A 242 6.76 8.79 11.49
C CYS A 242 6.35 9.77 12.61
N ALA A 243 7.28 10.57 13.12
CA ALA A 243 6.97 11.55 14.15
C ALA A 243 6.30 12.83 13.60
N ASP A 244 6.12 12.95 12.29
CA ASP A 244 5.31 14.01 11.68
C ASP A 244 3.81 13.72 11.78
N ASP A 245 3.44 12.47 12.07
CA ASP A 245 2.06 12.04 12.30
C ASP A 245 1.77 11.98 13.80
N ALA A 246 0.66 12.60 14.21
CA ALA A 246 0.34 12.73 15.63
C ALA A 246 0.07 11.37 16.31
N GLY A 247 -0.62 10.45 15.63
CA GLY A 247 -0.94 9.14 16.17
C GLY A 247 0.27 8.21 16.23
N ALA A 248 1.15 8.26 15.21
CA ALA A 248 2.41 7.51 15.24
C ALA A 248 3.37 8.07 16.31
N LEU A 249 3.40 9.39 16.50
CA LEU A 249 4.15 10.03 17.58
C LEU A 249 3.64 9.60 18.97
N GLU A 250 2.32 9.53 19.16
CA GLU A 250 1.71 9.06 20.40
C GLU A 250 2.00 7.56 20.63
N THR A 251 2.05 6.77 19.56
CA THR A 251 2.48 5.36 19.64
C THR A 251 3.92 5.24 20.15
N LEU A 252 4.85 6.06 19.64
CA LEU A 252 6.24 6.11 20.14
C LEU A 252 6.31 6.49 21.62
N ARG A 253 5.49 7.45 22.06
CA ARG A 253 5.41 7.89 23.46
C ARG A 253 4.88 6.82 24.41
N SER A 254 4.05 5.91 23.92
CA SER A 254 3.48 4.81 24.71
C SER A 254 4.44 3.66 24.97
N LEU A 255 5.57 3.58 24.24
CA LEU A 255 6.56 2.52 24.38
C LEU A 255 7.23 2.55 25.77
N ASP A 256 7.54 1.38 26.31
CA ASP A 256 8.36 1.26 27.51
C ASP A 256 9.83 1.65 27.25
N ASP A 257 10.60 1.82 28.30
CA ASP A 257 12.01 2.24 28.21
C ASP A 257 12.88 1.29 27.38
N ALA A 258 12.58 0.00 27.36
CA ALA A 258 13.35 -0.98 26.61
C ALA A 258 13.05 -0.90 25.12
N ALA A 259 11.78 -0.72 24.75
CA ALA A 259 11.32 -0.53 23.38
C ALA A 259 11.77 0.84 22.84
N ARG A 260 11.69 1.93 23.64
CA ARG A 260 12.18 3.28 23.24
C ARG A 260 13.64 3.27 22.82
N ARG A 261 14.52 2.58 23.54
CA ARG A 261 15.94 2.49 23.17
C ARG A 261 16.19 1.81 21.82
N ARG A 262 15.23 1.00 21.36
CA ARG A 262 15.25 0.30 20.06
C ARG A 262 14.37 1.00 19.02
N ALA A 263 13.65 2.05 19.41
CA ALA A 263 12.79 2.79 18.50
C ALA A 263 13.56 3.84 17.70
N VAL A 264 13.07 4.09 16.48
CA VAL A 264 13.56 5.13 15.58
C VAL A 264 12.38 5.96 15.12
N ALA A 265 12.39 7.23 15.47
CA ALA A 265 11.48 8.23 14.92
C ALA A 265 12.11 8.85 13.67
N TYR A 266 11.33 9.06 12.61
CA TYR A 266 11.77 9.88 11.48
C TYR A 266 10.83 11.06 11.29
N THR A 267 11.39 12.23 10.92
CA THR A 267 10.65 13.50 10.91
C THR A 267 11.24 14.51 9.94
N THR A 268 10.38 15.38 9.41
CA THR A 268 10.75 16.61 8.68
C THR A 268 10.83 17.82 9.59
N GLN A 269 10.35 17.72 10.84
CA GLN A 269 10.38 18.77 11.84
C GLN A 269 11.77 18.85 12.51
N ASP A 270 12.03 19.96 13.19
CA ASP A 270 13.22 20.06 14.02
C ASP A 270 13.19 18.97 15.11
N PRO A 271 14.18 18.06 15.15
CA PRO A 271 14.25 17.03 16.19
C PRO A 271 14.19 17.55 17.62
N GLN A 272 14.67 18.78 17.86
CA GLN A 272 14.65 19.40 19.18
C GLN A 272 13.25 19.88 19.61
N ALA A 273 12.33 20.00 18.67
CA ALA A 273 10.94 20.35 18.96
C ALA A 273 10.07 19.16 19.34
N LEU A 274 10.57 17.92 19.21
CA LEU A 274 9.84 16.69 19.54
C LEU A 274 9.98 16.38 21.03
N GLU A 275 8.89 16.59 21.78
CA GLU A 275 8.82 16.30 23.19
C GLU A 275 8.36 14.85 23.48
N GLY A 276 8.82 14.28 24.59
CA GLY A 276 8.38 12.95 25.08
C GLY A 276 8.98 11.75 24.32
N LEU A 277 10.10 11.96 23.61
CA LEU A 277 10.83 10.93 22.88
C LEU A 277 12.21 10.62 23.51
N GLU A 278 12.36 10.82 24.81
CA GLU A 278 13.61 10.51 25.51
C GLU A 278 13.97 9.03 25.32
N GLY A 279 15.20 8.78 24.84
CA GLY A 279 15.70 7.45 24.55
C GLY A 279 15.39 6.91 23.15
N VAL A 280 14.53 7.57 22.38
CA VAL A 280 14.25 7.24 20.98
C VAL A 280 15.33 7.84 20.06
N ASN A 281 15.80 7.09 19.08
CA ASN A 281 16.69 7.61 18.04
C ASN A 281 15.88 8.43 17.03
N ILE A 282 16.31 9.66 16.73
CA ILE A 282 15.59 10.52 15.79
C ILE A 282 16.39 10.69 14.51
N VAL A 283 15.80 10.36 13.37
CA VAL A 283 16.33 10.57 12.03
C VAL A 283 15.62 11.76 11.40
N HIS A 284 16.36 12.79 11.05
CA HIS A 284 15.82 14.00 10.45
C HIS A 284 15.87 13.95 8.92
N ILE A 285 14.76 14.30 8.28
CA ILE A 285 14.62 14.49 6.83
C ILE A 285 14.76 15.98 6.55
N GLY A 286 15.89 16.38 6.02
CA GLY A 286 16.20 17.79 5.77
C GLY A 286 16.61 18.07 4.34
N GLN A 287 16.72 19.35 4.01
CA GLN A 287 17.14 19.85 2.70
C GLN A 287 16.33 19.25 1.53
N GLU A 288 15.03 19.05 1.78
CA GLU A 288 14.14 18.50 0.77
C GLU A 288 13.89 19.49 -0.36
N SER A 289 14.02 19.04 -1.59
CA SER A 289 13.75 19.82 -2.80
C SER A 289 13.16 18.96 -3.90
N VAL A 290 12.41 19.57 -4.80
CA VAL A 290 11.88 18.93 -6.00
C VAL A 290 12.41 19.67 -7.22
N THR A 291 12.94 18.94 -8.19
CA THR A 291 13.29 19.53 -9.48
C THR A 291 12.05 19.66 -10.37
N ASP A 292 11.89 20.82 -11.01
CA ASP A 292 10.86 21.09 -12.00
C ASP A 292 11.24 20.62 -13.42
N ASP A 293 12.50 20.23 -13.62
CA ASP A 293 12.96 19.68 -14.89
C ASP A 293 12.33 18.29 -15.14
N ARG A 294 11.37 18.25 -16.04
CA ARG A 294 10.63 17.03 -16.42
C ARG A 294 11.50 15.93 -17.04
N GLN A 295 12.72 16.27 -17.48
CA GLN A 295 13.68 15.31 -18.05
C GLN A 295 14.54 14.63 -16.97
N GLN A 296 14.61 15.21 -15.76
CA GLN A 296 15.38 14.62 -14.67
C GLN A 296 14.70 13.33 -14.15
N PRO A 297 15.47 12.24 -14.02
CA PRO A 297 14.94 10.95 -13.55
C PRO A 297 14.68 10.92 -12.04
N PHE A 298 15.22 11.87 -11.27
CA PHE A 298 15.09 11.95 -9.81
C PHE A 298 14.53 13.33 -9.43
N PRO A 299 13.19 13.50 -9.42
CA PRO A 299 12.59 14.78 -9.08
C PRO A 299 12.73 15.13 -7.60
N GLU A 300 12.76 14.17 -6.69
CA GLU A 300 12.77 14.38 -5.25
C GLU A 300 14.19 14.20 -4.69
N HIS A 301 14.68 15.19 -3.93
CA HIS A 301 15.99 15.19 -3.29
C HIS A 301 15.85 15.56 -1.83
N PHE A 302 16.49 14.83 -0.93
CA PHE A 302 16.53 15.14 0.49
C PHE A 302 17.77 14.57 1.17
N VAL A 303 18.01 14.99 2.40
CA VAL A 303 19.14 14.49 3.20
C VAL A 303 18.61 13.88 4.49
N LEU A 304 19.00 12.64 4.75
CA LEU A 304 18.76 11.99 6.04
C LEU A 304 19.92 12.24 6.98
N THR A 305 19.63 12.76 8.17
CA THR A 305 20.59 12.94 9.26
C THR A 305 20.33 11.92 10.36
N PHE A 306 21.29 11.06 10.61
CA PHE A 306 21.23 9.96 11.58
C PHE A 306 22.07 10.25 12.81
N PRO A 307 21.62 9.89 14.04
CA PRO A 307 22.51 9.82 15.19
C PRO A 307 23.54 8.69 14.99
N ALA A 308 24.80 8.94 15.27
CA ALA A 308 25.88 7.96 15.12
C ALA A 308 25.64 6.68 15.95
N ALA A 309 24.98 6.82 17.10
CA ALA A 309 24.64 5.72 17.98
C ALA A 309 23.70 4.68 17.34
N LEU A 310 22.93 5.04 16.32
CA LEU A 310 22.01 4.14 15.65
C LEU A 310 22.76 3.05 14.85
N LEU A 311 23.93 3.38 14.32
CA LEU A 311 24.77 2.47 13.53
C LEU A 311 26.19 2.40 14.12
N PRO A 312 26.41 1.73 15.26
CA PRO A 312 27.67 1.76 16.00
C PRO A 312 28.86 1.21 15.20
N ASN A 313 28.60 0.38 14.20
CA ASN A 313 29.62 -0.19 13.31
C ASN A 313 29.93 0.69 12.08
N TYR A 314 29.28 1.83 11.94
CA TYR A 314 29.52 2.78 10.85
C TYR A 314 30.54 3.84 11.30
N GLU A 315 31.62 3.98 10.54
CA GLU A 315 32.69 4.94 10.87
C GLU A 315 32.21 6.38 10.64
N THR A 316 31.99 7.11 11.74
CA THR A 316 31.59 8.53 11.72
C THR A 316 32.75 9.48 12.01
N ASN A 317 33.98 8.95 12.15
CA ASN A 317 35.17 9.73 12.56
C ASN A 317 34.94 10.53 13.87
N GLY A 318 34.13 9.97 14.77
CA GLY A 318 33.79 10.61 16.06
C GLY A 318 32.71 11.69 15.98
N ALA A 319 32.10 11.93 14.82
CA ALA A 319 30.96 12.82 14.71
C ALA A 319 29.72 12.23 15.39
N PRO A 320 28.90 13.07 16.10
CA PRO A 320 27.68 12.60 16.77
C PRO A 320 26.56 12.20 15.81
N THR A 321 26.64 12.70 14.57
CA THR A 321 25.67 12.43 13.50
C THR A 321 26.40 12.19 12.18
N PHE A 322 25.71 11.53 11.24
CA PHE A 322 26.14 11.44 9.84
C PHE A 322 24.94 11.68 8.91
N THR A 323 25.24 12.05 7.68
CA THR A 323 24.22 12.40 6.67
C THR A 323 24.29 11.49 5.47
N ILE A 324 23.11 11.22 4.89
CA ILE A 324 22.94 10.44 3.67
C ILE A 324 22.09 11.26 2.68
N PRO A 325 22.64 11.69 1.53
CA PRO A 325 21.84 12.29 0.48
C PRO A 325 21.03 11.21 -0.25
N VAL A 326 19.76 11.49 -0.51
CA VAL A 326 18.82 10.58 -1.16
C VAL A 326 18.21 11.24 -2.38
N GLU A 327 18.13 10.51 -3.46
CA GLU A 327 17.44 10.89 -4.70
C GLU A 327 16.34 9.86 -5.00
N LEU A 328 15.12 10.33 -5.22
CA LEU A 328 13.96 9.51 -5.44
C LEU A 328 13.28 9.84 -6.76
N ARG A 329 12.81 8.81 -7.48
CA ARG A 329 12.14 8.96 -8.79
C ARG A 329 10.71 9.46 -8.69
N ILE A 330 10.05 9.22 -7.57
CA ILE A 330 8.66 9.64 -7.34
C ILE A 330 8.63 10.89 -6.44
N PRO A 331 7.80 11.89 -6.78
CA PRO A 331 7.75 13.14 -6.04
C PRO A 331 6.90 13.03 -4.78
N GLY A 332 7.10 13.99 -3.86
CA GLY A 332 6.26 14.26 -2.72
C GLY A 332 6.91 13.97 -1.37
N ILE A 333 6.65 14.85 -0.41
CA ILE A 333 7.17 14.72 0.97
C ILE A 333 6.73 13.41 1.64
N HIS A 334 5.52 12.92 1.35
CA HIS A 334 5.06 11.63 1.82
C HIS A 334 5.92 10.48 1.28
N ASN A 335 6.40 10.57 0.04
CA ASN A 335 7.30 9.58 -0.55
C ASN A 335 8.73 9.72 0.02
N ALA A 336 9.18 10.93 0.34
CA ALA A 336 10.43 11.13 1.07
C ALA A 336 10.38 10.48 2.47
N ARG A 337 9.25 10.61 3.18
CA ARG A 337 8.99 9.92 4.46
C ARG A 337 8.98 8.39 4.31
N ASN A 338 8.28 7.86 3.30
CA ASN A 338 8.25 6.42 3.00
C ASN A 338 9.67 5.89 2.69
N ALA A 339 10.45 6.63 1.90
CA ALA A 339 11.83 6.27 1.55
C ALA A 339 12.77 6.36 2.77
N ALA A 340 12.58 7.35 3.65
CA ALA A 340 13.32 7.43 4.91
C ALA A 340 13.07 6.19 5.78
N ALA A 341 11.80 5.80 5.97
CA ALA A 341 11.44 4.58 6.69
C ALA A 341 12.10 3.34 6.06
N ALA A 342 12.03 3.20 4.74
CA ALA A 342 12.61 2.06 4.02
C ALA A 342 14.15 2.00 4.18
N ILE A 343 14.84 3.13 4.05
CA ILE A 343 16.29 3.20 4.26
C ILE A 343 16.62 2.84 5.71
N ILE A 344 15.95 3.44 6.70
CA ILE A 344 16.14 3.14 8.13
C ILE A 344 16.03 1.64 8.39
N VAL A 345 14.97 0.99 7.90
CA VAL A 345 14.75 -0.45 8.02
C VAL A 345 15.92 -1.24 7.45
N CYS A 346 16.36 -0.93 6.23
CA CYS A 346 17.47 -1.63 5.60
C CYS A 346 18.79 -1.47 6.38
N LEU A 347 19.05 -0.28 6.95
CA LEU A 347 20.21 -0.04 7.82
C LEU A 347 20.12 -0.85 9.13
N LEU A 348 18.94 -0.93 9.75
CA LEU A 348 18.71 -1.74 10.96
C LEU A 348 18.84 -3.24 10.69
N LEU A 349 18.57 -3.68 9.46
CA LEU A 349 18.83 -5.05 9.01
C LEU A 349 20.32 -5.33 8.77
N GLY A 350 21.17 -4.30 8.80
CA GLY A 350 22.63 -4.41 8.65
C GLY A 350 23.15 -4.06 7.25
N MET A 351 22.32 -3.47 6.38
CA MET A 351 22.76 -2.97 5.07
C MET A 351 23.65 -1.74 5.22
N ARG A 352 24.65 -1.60 4.35
CA ARG A 352 25.47 -0.38 4.32
C ARG A 352 24.70 0.81 3.74
N PRO A 353 24.90 2.04 4.24
CA PRO A 353 24.22 3.24 3.74
C PRO A 353 24.30 3.43 2.22
N ALA A 354 25.48 3.23 1.63
CA ALA A 354 25.68 3.37 0.18
C ALA A 354 24.85 2.35 -0.63
N ASP A 355 24.65 1.15 -0.10
CA ASP A 355 23.84 0.10 -0.76
C ASP A 355 22.35 0.43 -0.65
N ALA A 356 21.88 0.91 0.49
CA ALA A 356 20.50 1.34 0.67
C ALA A 356 20.13 2.50 -0.27
N VAL A 357 21.00 3.51 -0.38
CA VAL A 357 20.81 4.64 -1.33
C VAL A 357 20.83 4.15 -2.78
N ARG A 358 21.74 3.24 -3.14
CA ARG A 358 21.76 2.65 -4.48
C ARG A 358 20.45 1.91 -4.77
N GLY A 359 19.93 1.14 -3.80
CA GLY A 359 18.70 0.37 -3.95
C GLY A 359 17.48 1.25 -4.13
N ILE A 360 17.32 2.32 -3.35
CA ILE A 360 16.16 3.21 -3.47
C ILE A 360 16.13 3.97 -4.80
N ARG A 361 17.26 4.28 -5.40
CA ARG A 361 17.36 4.90 -6.74
C ARG A 361 16.80 4.01 -7.85
N GLU A 362 16.72 2.70 -7.62
CA GLU A 362 16.12 1.72 -8.55
C GLU A 362 14.62 1.53 -8.30
N PHE A 363 14.00 2.29 -7.40
CA PHE A 363 12.56 2.27 -7.16
C PHE A 363 11.83 3.12 -8.20
N TYR A 364 11.01 2.49 -9.02
CA TYR A 364 10.25 3.15 -10.10
C TYR A 364 8.79 3.44 -9.73
N GLY A 365 8.42 3.21 -8.49
CA GLY A 365 7.06 3.38 -7.99
C GLY A 365 6.31 2.05 -7.83
N ALA A 366 5.17 2.10 -7.15
CA ALA A 366 4.18 1.03 -7.12
C ALA A 366 3.09 1.31 -8.16
N ALA A 367 2.42 0.26 -8.63
CA ALA A 367 1.30 0.44 -9.54
C ALA A 367 0.22 1.31 -8.90
N ARG A 368 -0.36 2.19 -9.68
CA ARG A 368 -1.37 3.14 -9.22
C ARG A 368 -0.91 4.06 -8.07
N ARG A 369 0.38 4.43 -7.99
CA ARG A 369 0.93 5.40 -7.03
C ARG A 369 1.75 6.42 -7.80
N PHE A 370 1.15 7.57 -8.12
CA PHE A 370 1.68 8.60 -9.01
C PHE A 370 2.17 8.02 -10.35
N GLU A 371 1.40 7.08 -10.90
CA GLU A 371 1.80 6.30 -12.07
C GLU A 371 1.56 7.07 -13.36
N THR A 372 2.62 7.44 -14.09
CA THR A 372 2.50 8.02 -15.43
C THR A 372 2.03 6.95 -16.43
N LYS A 373 0.79 7.04 -16.90
CA LYS A 373 0.19 6.12 -17.88
C LYS A 373 0.60 6.47 -19.31
N GLY A 374 0.85 7.75 -19.59
CA GLY A 374 1.27 8.21 -20.91
C GLY A 374 1.35 9.72 -21.01
N ILE A 375 1.99 10.18 -22.09
CA ILE A 375 2.10 11.61 -22.43
C ILE A 375 1.71 11.75 -23.90
N VAL A 376 0.70 12.56 -24.20
CA VAL A 376 0.23 12.85 -25.55
C VAL A 376 0.23 14.37 -25.76
N ASN A 377 0.93 14.85 -26.77
CA ASN A 377 1.04 16.29 -27.07
C ASN A 377 1.42 17.18 -25.86
N GLY A 378 2.29 16.67 -24.97
CA GLY A 378 2.69 17.38 -23.75
C GLY A 378 1.65 17.37 -22.63
N ILE A 379 0.53 16.65 -22.78
CA ILE A 379 -0.45 16.38 -21.73
C ILE A 379 -0.04 15.07 -21.06
N THR A 380 0.15 15.10 -19.74
CA THR A 380 0.56 13.94 -18.96
C THR A 380 -0.63 13.32 -18.27
N LEU A 381 -0.85 12.00 -18.40
CA LEU A 381 -1.85 11.25 -17.65
C LEU A 381 -1.20 10.46 -16.52
N ILE A 382 -1.69 10.63 -15.30
CA ILE A 382 -1.25 9.96 -14.07
C ILE A 382 -2.43 9.18 -13.47
N ASP A 383 -2.18 7.95 -13.02
CA ASP A 383 -3.14 7.13 -12.27
C ASP A 383 -2.69 7.02 -10.81
N ASP A 384 -3.62 7.21 -9.87
CA ASP A 384 -3.35 7.08 -8.43
C ASP A 384 -4.50 6.39 -7.69
N TYR A 385 -4.13 5.54 -6.75
CA TYR A 385 -5.04 4.77 -5.91
C TYR A 385 -5.64 5.60 -4.75
N ALA A 386 -5.24 6.85 -4.58
CA ALA A 386 -5.69 7.73 -3.49
C ALA A 386 -7.22 7.73 -3.41
N HIS A 387 -7.74 7.46 -2.23
CA HIS A 387 -9.17 7.32 -1.97
C HIS A 387 -9.59 7.82 -0.59
N HIS A 388 -8.64 8.36 0.18
CA HIS A 388 -8.86 9.10 1.42
C HIS A 388 -8.46 10.58 1.21
N PRO A 389 -9.11 11.55 1.86
CA PRO A 389 -8.78 12.97 1.68
C PRO A 389 -7.31 13.30 1.90
N THR A 390 -6.68 12.73 2.93
CA THR A 390 -5.24 12.90 3.22
C THR A 390 -4.37 12.46 2.06
N GLU A 391 -4.68 11.31 1.43
CA GLU A 391 -3.95 10.81 0.25
C GLU A 391 -4.11 11.72 -0.95
N ILE A 392 -5.34 12.19 -1.22
CA ILE A 392 -5.65 13.11 -2.34
C ILE A 392 -4.91 14.43 -2.17
N ALA A 393 -4.92 14.99 -0.96
CA ALA A 393 -4.18 16.21 -0.66
C ALA A 393 -2.68 16.03 -0.91
N ALA A 394 -2.09 14.94 -0.42
CA ALA A 394 -0.68 14.61 -0.61
C ALA A 394 -0.31 14.39 -2.09
N LEU A 395 -1.19 13.72 -2.85
CA LEU A 395 -1.05 13.53 -4.30
C LEU A 395 -1.00 14.87 -5.04
N LEU A 396 -1.98 15.73 -4.78
CA LEU A 396 -2.09 17.02 -5.48
C LEU A 396 -0.97 18.00 -5.07
N ASP A 397 -0.53 17.99 -3.80
CA ASP A 397 0.63 18.76 -3.35
C ASP A 397 1.92 18.27 -4.05
N ALA A 398 2.12 16.97 -4.19
CA ALA A 398 3.24 16.41 -4.95
C ALA A 398 3.16 16.80 -6.44
N ALA A 399 1.95 16.79 -7.02
CA ALA A 399 1.73 17.20 -8.40
C ALA A 399 2.05 18.70 -8.62
N ARG A 400 1.59 19.58 -7.72
CA ARG A 400 1.90 21.02 -7.76
C ARG A 400 3.41 21.28 -7.69
N ARG A 401 4.11 20.55 -6.83
CA ARG A 401 5.57 20.66 -6.70
C ARG A 401 6.30 20.14 -7.94
N ARG A 402 5.84 19.03 -8.52
CA ARG A 402 6.48 18.40 -9.70
C ARG A 402 6.18 19.14 -11.00
N TYR A 403 5.01 19.75 -11.11
CA TYR A 403 4.51 20.44 -12.30
C TYR A 403 4.06 21.87 -11.97
N PRO A 404 4.99 22.75 -11.55
CA PRO A 404 4.64 24.11 -11.18
C PRO A 404 4.01 24.84 -12.38
N GLY A 405 2.88 25.50 -12.15
CA GLY A 405 2.13 26.24 -13.16
C GLY A 405 1.32 25.39 -14.16
N ALA A 406 1.34 24.07 -14.06
CA ALA A 406 0.45 23.21 -14.85
C ALA A 406 -0.99 23.26 -14.32
N THR A 407 -1.97 23.16 -15.22
CA THR A 407 -3.37 22.90 -14.85
C THR A 407 -3.50 21.45 -14.43
N LEU A 408 -3.92 21.20 -13.19
CA LEU A 408 -4.20 19.86 -12.67
C LEU A 408 -5.69 19.56 -12.85
N ARG A 409 -6.01 18.54 -13.66
CA ARG A 409 -7.38 18.07 -13.92
C ARG A 409 -7.55 16.66 -13.38
N VAL A 410 -8.63 16.42 -12.65
CA VAL A 410 -8.86 15.17 -11.91
C VAL A 410 -10.20 14.57 -12.29
N VAL A 411 -10.23 13.27 -12.61
CA VAL A 411 -11.45 12.45 -12.48
C VAL A 411 -11.29 11.63 -11.20
N PHE A 412 -12.19 11.84 -10.25
CA PHE A 412 -12.20 11.19 -8.95
C PHE A 412 -13.39 10.26 -8.80
N GLN A 413 -13.13 8.99 -8.46
CA GLN A 413 -14.15 8.01 -8.09
C GLN A 413 -14.15 7.80 -6.58
N PRO A 414 -15.14 8.32 -5.83
CA PRO A 414 -15.27 8.06 -4.41
C PRO A 414 -15.45 6.56 -4.14
N HIS A 415 -14.88 6.07 -3.04
CA HIS A 415 -14.91 4.66 -2.66
C HIS A 415 -15.63 4.50 -1.34
N LEU A 416 -16.71 3.70 -1.29
CA LEU A 416 -17.66 3.49 -0.20
C LEU A 416 -18.57 4.71 0.07
N TYR A 417 -19.86 4.45 0.21
CA TYR A 417 -20.84 5.48 0.57
C TYR A 417 -20.57 6.05 1.97
N SER A 418 -20.23 5.19 2.93
CA SER A 418 -19.90 5.61 4.31
C SER A 418 -18.74 6.61 4.31
N ARG A 419 -17.64 6.30 3.62
CA ARG A 419 -16.48 7.20 3.55
C ARG A 419 -16.83 8.51 2.85
N THR A 420 -17.57 8.46 1.76
CA THR A 420 -18.03 9.65 1.02
C THR A 420 -18.84 10.58 1.93
N LYS A 421 -19.71 10.01 2.77
CA LYS A 421 -20.53 10.79 3.71
C LYS A 421 -19.71 11.38 4.85
N PHE A 422 -18.90 10.56 5.53
CA PHE A 422 -18.20 11.00 6.72
C PHE A 422 -17.06 11.98 6.46
N PHE A 423 -16.45 11.93 5.28
CA PHE A 423 -15.33 12.78 4.89
C PHE A 423 -15.68 13.76 3.75
N ALA A 424 -16.98 14.08 3.54
CA ALA A 424 -17.39 14.94 2.43
C ALA A 424 -16.67 16.30 2.44
N ASP A 425 -16.59 16.93 3.61
CA ASP A 425 -15.93 18.22 3.83
C ASP A 425 -14.42 18.13 3.53
N ASP A 426 -13.78 17.07 4.01
CA ASP A 426 -12.35 16.86 3.81
C ASP A 426 -12.03 16.51 2.34
N PHE A 427 -12.90 15.76 1.65
CA PHE A 427 -12.78 15.51 0.21
C PHE A 427 -12.87 16.80 -0.58
N ALA A 428 -13.85 17.66 -0.28
CA ALA A 428 -14.00 18.95 -0.94
C ALA A 428 -12.73 19.81 -0.77
N ALA A 429 -12.21 19.90 0.44
CA ALA A 429 -11.00 20.65 0.75
C ALA A 429 -9.74 20.07 0.06
N ALA A 430 -9.60 18.74 0.02
CA ALA A 430 -8.47 18.08 -0.63
C ALA A 430 -8.50 18.27 -2.16
N LEU A 431 -9.67 18.07 -2.79
CA LEU A 431 -9.86 18.20 -4.23
C LEU A 431 -9.71 19.65 -4.71
N HIS A 432 -9.99 20.65 -3.86
CA HIS A 432 -9.82 22.07 -4.18
C HIS A 432 -8.36 22.48 -4.46
N LYS A 433 -7.39 21.60 -4.24
CA LYS A 433 -6.00 21.79 -4.66
C LYS A 433 -5.78 21.60 -6.17
N ALA A 434 -6.73 20.97 -6.88
CA ALA A 434 -6.75 20.86 -8.33
C ALA A 434 -7.46 22.09 -8.96
N ASP A 435 -7.33 22.25 -10.29
CA ASP A 435 -7.94 23.35 -11.04
C ASP A 435 -9.28 22.96 -11.65
N ASP A 436 -9.48 21.67 -11.92
CA ASP A 436 -10.69 21.12 -12.55
C ASP A 436 -10.89 19.69 -12.06
N VAL A 437 -12.08 19.41 -11.51
CA VAL A 437 -12.39 18.12 -10.90
C VAL A 437 -13.74 17.62 -11.37
N ILE A 438 -13.76 16.38 -11.86
CA ILE A 438 -14.96 15.63 -12.17
C ILE A 438 -15.10 14.51 -11.14
N VAL A 439 -16.22 14.48 -10.42
CA VAL A 439 -16.55 13.39 -9.49
C VAL A 439 -17.51 12.44 -10.18
N THR A 440 -17.18 11.15 -10.20
CA THR A 440 -18.03 10.09 -10.77
C THR A 440 -18.89 9.43 -9.68
N ASP A 441 -19.77 8.52 -10.07
CA ASP A 441 -20.53 7.72 -9.14
C ASP A 441 -19.64 7.01 -8.12
N VAL A 442 -20.17 6.86 -6.89
CA VAL A 442 -19.50 6.18 -5.79
C VAL A 442 -19.29 4.70 -6.12
N PHE A 443 -18.06 4.22 -6.01
CA PHE A 443 -17.76 2.79 -6.08
C PHE A 443 -18.16 2.10 -4.77
N PRO A 444 -19.20 1.23 -4.77
CA PRO A 444 -19.81 0.73 -3.55
C PRO A 444 -18.96 -0.30 -2.80
N ALA A 445 -18.04 -0.99 -3.50
CA ALA A 445 -17.25 -2.10 -2.98
C ALA A 445 -18.13 -3.15 -2.25
N ARG A 446 -18.11 -3.14 -0.91
CA ARG A 446 -18.88 -4.07 -0.06
C ARG A 446 -20.23 -3.49 0.41
N GLU A 447 -20.50 -2.21 0.19
CA GLU A 447 -21.71 -1.52 0.63
C GLU A 447 -22.83 -1.57 -0.42
N LYS A 448 -24.04 -1.28 0.00
CA LYS A 448 -25.21 -1.19 -0.89
C LYS A 448 -25.76 0.23 -0.82
N HIS A 449 -26.09 0.82 -1.98
CA HIS A 449 -26.71 2.14 -2.03
C HIS A 449 -27.99 2.24 -1.19
N ALA A 450 -28.76 1.15 -1.09
CA ALA A 450 -30.00 1.13 -0.28
C ALA A 450 -29.78 1.42 1.22
N ASP A 451 -28.56 1.18 1.72
CA ASP A 451 -28.19 1.49 3.13
C ASP A 451 -27.76 2.96 3.29
N TRP A 452 -27.54 3.66 2.17
CA TRP A 452 -27.02 5.04 2.10
C TRP A 452 -27.77 5.87 1.04
N PRO A 453 -29.12 5.97 1.10
CA PRO A 453 -29.93 6.53 0.02
C PRO A 453 -29.66 8.01 -0.28
N ASP A 454 -29.13 8.74 0.70
CA ASP A 454 -28.85 10.19 0.60
C ASP A 454 -27.39 10.48 0.20
N VAL A 455 -26.60 9.46 -0.19
CA VAL A 455 -25.18 9.63 -0.53
C VAL A 455 -24.93 9.36 -2.00
N SER A 456 -24.40 10.36 -2.69
CA SER A 456 -23.99 10.31 -4.10
C SER A 456 -22.69 11.09 -4.31
N ALA A 457 -22.26 11.23 -5.54
CA ALA A 457 -21.19 12.15 -5.92
C ALA A 457 -21.49 13.61 -5.54
N ASP A 458 -22.76 14.01 -5.60
CA ASP A 458 -23.21 15.37 -5.22
C ASP A 458 -22.90 15.71 -3.76
N THR A 459 -22.78 14.69 -2.88
CA THR A 459 -22.43 14.89 -1.46
C THR A 459 -21.14 15.70 -1.28
N ILE A 460 -20.15 15.50 -2.15
CA ILE A 460 -18.87 16.24 -2.12
C ILE A 460 -19.05 17.65 -2.68
N VAL A 461 -19.83 17.82 -3.74
CA VAL A 461 -20.13 19.13 -4.36
C VAL A 461 -20.93 20.01 -3.40
N ASP A 462 -21.91 19.42 -2.71
CA ASP A 462 -22.71 20.10 -1.69
C ASP A 462 -21.84 20.55 -0.51
N ALA A 463 -20.91 19.68 -0.06
CA ALA A 463 -19.94 20.01 0.99
C ALA A 463 -19.03 21.18 0.57
N ALA A 464 -18.51 21.18 -0.67
CA ALA A 464 -17.73 22.30 -1.19
C ALA A 464 -18.52 23.61 -1.21
N THR A 465 -19.80 23.55 -1.59
CA THR A 465 -20.69 24.70 -1.61
C THR A 465 -20.96 25.23 -0.19
N GLN A 466 -21.22 24.34 0.76
CA GLN A 466 -21.44 24.72 2.17
C GLN A 466 -20.19 25.35 2.82
N GLN A 467 -19.00 24.91 2.44
CA GLN A 467 -17.73 25.50 2.87
C GLN A 467 -17.40 26.83 2.15
N GLY A 468 -18.19 27.25 1.16
CA GLY A 468 -17.93 28.46 0.39
C GLY A 468 -16.77 28.35 -0.60
N ILE A 469 -16.33 27.15 -0.92
CA ILE A 469 -15.30 26.85 -1.92
C ILE A 469 -15.86 26.22 -3.20
N GLY A 470 -17.18 26.05 -3.31
CA GLY A 470 -17.85 25.59 -4.52
C GLY A 470 -17.64 26.52 -5.71
N GLY A 471 -17.72 25.99 -6.91
CA GLY A 471 -17.55 26.76 -8.16
C GLY A 471 -17.41 25.85 -9.37
N ASP A 472 -17.13 26.46 -10.54
CA ASP A 472 -17.03 25.77 -11.83
C ASP A 472 -15.84 24.77 -11.89
N TRP A 473 -14.97 24.77 -10.90
CA TRP A 473 -13.83 23.85 -10.80
C TRP A 473 -14.25 22.41 -10.41
N LEU A 474 -15.46 22.23 -9.88
CA LEU A 474 -15.96 20.95 -9.36
C LEU A 474 -17.34 20.64 -9.94
N ARG A 475 -17.44 19.52 -10.64
CA ARG A 475 -18.69 19.04 -11.23
C ARG A 475 -18.86 17.53 -11.09
N VAL A 476 -20.10 17.07 -11.18
CA VAL A 476 -20.46 15.65 -11.20
C VAL A 476 -20.71 15.20 -12.63
N VAL A 477 -20.05 14.11 -13.04
CA VAL A 477 -20.38 13.32 -14.22
C VAL A 477 -20.45 11.85 -13.76
N PRO A 478 -21.63 11.29 -13.52
CA PRO A 478 -21.81 9.98 -12.89
C PRO A 478 -21.10 8.84 -13.60
N ASP A 479 -21.19 8.80 -14.93
CA ASP A 479 -20.54 7.78 -15.75
C ASP A 479 -19.05 8.08 -15.90
N MET A 480 -18.20 7.13 -15.46
CA MET A 480 -16.75 7.31 -15.50
C MET A 480 -16.16 7.36 -16.91
N HIS A 481 -16.84 6.76 -17.91
CA HIS A 481 -16.39 6.79 -19.30
C HIS A 481 -16.69 8.15 -19.93
N GLU A 482 -17.89 8.72 -19.66
CA GLU A 482 -18.23 10.08 -20.04
C GLU A 482 -17.29 11.09 -19.38
N ALA A 483 -17.04 10.95 -18.09
CA ALA A 483 -16.09 11.77 -17.33
C ALA A 483 -14.66 11.74 -17.92
N ALA A 484 -14.20 10.57 -18.36
CA ALA A 484 -12.90 10.40 -18.99
C ALA A 484 -12.79 11.14 -20.33
N VAL A 485 -13.85 11.06 -21.16
CA VAL A 485 -13.94 11.75 -22.45
C VAL A 485 -13.98 13.28 -22.24
N ASP A 486 -14.75 13.76 -21.27
CA ASP A 486 -14.84 15.19 -20.92
C ASP A 486 -13.48 15.72 -20.47
N LEU A 487 -12.83 15.02 -19.52
CA LEU A 487 -11.50 15.38 -19.05
C LEU A 487 -10.49 15.51 -20.20
N ALA A 488 -10.49 14.52 -21.09
CA ALA A 488 -9.62 14.50 -22.25
C ALA A 488 -9.93 15.63 -23.24
N ASN A 489 -11.23 15.98 -23.43
CA ASN A 489 -11.67 17.05 -24.33
C ASN A 489 -11.31 18.44 -23.81
N ASP A 490 -11.33 18.67 -22.52
CA ASP A 490 -10.99 19.95 -21.89
C ASP A 490 -9.47 20.20 -21.78
N ALA A 491 -8.65 19.14 -21.90
CA ALA A 491 -7.22 19.18 -21.71
C ALA A 491 -6.47 19.98 -22.77
N LYS A 492 -5.42 20.69 -22.35
CA LYS A 492 -4.53 21.52 -23.17
C LYS A 492 -3.08 21.06 -23.02
N PRO A 493 -2.21 21.30 -24.02
CA PRO A 493 -0.79 21.01 -23.88
C PRO A 493 -0.20 21.66 -22.63
N GLY A 494 0.51 20.88 -21.81
CA GLY A 494 1.05 21.29 -20.54
C GLY A 494 0.21 20.90 -19.33
N ASP A 495 -1.06 20.52 -19.49
CA ASP A 495 -1.92 20.05 -18.41
C ASP A 495 -1.46 18.68 -17.90
N VAL A 496 -1.81 18.39 -16.64
CA VAL A 496 -1.61 17.09 -16.00
C VAL A 496 -2.97 16.54 -15.59
N LEU A 497 -3.31 15.38 -16.15
CA LEU A 497 -4.57 14.69 -15.92
C LEU A 497 -4.36 13.58 -14.88
N PHE A 498 -5.37 13.38 -14.04
CA PHE A 498 -5.35 12.34 -13.01
C PHE A 498 -6.61 11.47 -13.08
N THR A 499 -6.42 10.14 -13.02
CA THR A 499 -7.45 9.20 -12.59
C THR A 499 -7.19 8.84 -11.13
N VAL A 500 -8.14 9.13 -10.24
CA VAL A 500 -7.97 9.02 -8.79
C VAL A 500 -9.07 8.16 -8.16
N GLY A 501 -8.70 7.15 -7.39
CA GLY A 501 -9.63 6.31 -6.66
C GLY A 501 -9.23 4.83 -6.56
N ALA A 502 -9.72 4.13 -5.55
CA ALA A 502 -9.44 2.71 -5.30
C ALA A 502 -10.29 1.75 -6.15
N GLY A 503 -11.32 2.25 -6.82
CA GLY A 503 -12.26 1.46 -7.62
C GLY A 503 -11.81 1.20 -9.05
N SER A 504 -12.80 1.16 -9.96
CA SER A 504 -12.63 0.82 -11.38
C SER A 504 -12.07 1.97 -12.22
N ILE A 505 -11.93 3.18 -11.68
CA ILE A 505 -11.52 4.39 -12.41
C ILE A 505 -10.19 4.24 -13.16
N THR A 506 -9.25 3.43 -12.69
CA THR A 506 -7.99 3.16 -13.39
C THR A 506 -8.22 2.61 -14.81
N GLY A 507 -9.37 1.94 -15.05
CA GLY A 507 -9.73 1.35 -16.34
C GLY A 507 -9.93 2.37 -17.46
N VAL A 508 -10.31 3.61 -17.14
CA VAL A 508 -10.56 4.65 -18.16
C VAL A 508 -9.28 5.34 -18.66
N GLY A 509 -8.13 5.04 -18.09
CA GLY A 509 -6.87 5.67 -18.50
C GLY A 509 -6.53 5.45 -19.98
N THR A 510 -6.79 4.27 -20.52
CA THR A 510 -6.60 3.98 -21.96
C THR A 510 -7.53 4.85 -22.82
N GLU A 511 -8.78 5.00 -22.43
CA GLU A 511 -9.78 5.80 -23.12
C GLU A 511 -9.41 7.28 -23.17
N ILE A 512 -8.89 7.83 -22.05
CA ILE A 512 -8.35 9.20 -22.01
C ILE A 512 -7.21 9.36 -23.02
N LEU A 513 -6.23 8.45 -23.02
CA LEU A 513 -5.09 8.52 -23.94
C LEU A 513 -5.53 8.40 -25.40
N ASP A 514 -6.48 7.53 -25.71
CA ASP A 514 -6.98 7.33 -27.07
C ASP A 514 -7.78 8.56 -27.54
N THR A 515 -8.57 9.17 -26.66
CA THR A 515 -9.27 10.44 -26.95
C THR A 515 -8.27 11.57 -27.24
N LEU A 516 -7.20 11.68 -26.45
CA LEU A 516 -6.14 12.66 -26.69
C LEU A 516 -5.44 12.42 -28.03
N ARG A 517 -5.12 11.17 -28.38
CA ARG A 517 -4.52 10.82 -29.69
C ARG A 517 -5.42 11.20 -30.87
N GLN A 518 -6.74 11.00 -30.73
CA GLN A 518 -7.71 11.42 -31.75
C GLN A 518 -7.77 12.93 -31.88
N ARG A 519 -7.69 13.69 -30.78
CA ARG A 519 -7.69 15.16 -30.79
C ARG A 519 -6.40 15.77 -31.35
N PHE A 520 -5.28 15.08 -31.18
CA PHE A 520 -3.94 15.55 -31.57
C PHE A 520 -3.27 14.56 -32.54
N PRO A 521 -3.80 14.36 -33.73
CA PRO A 521 -3.26 13.39 -34.69
C PRO A 521 -1.84 13.79 -35.11
N GLY A 522 -0.89 12.87 -34.97
CA GLY A 522 0.52 13.10 -35.30
C GLY A 522 1.36 13.72 -34.17
N ALA A 523 0.79 13.93 -33.01
CA ALA A 523 1.56 14.30 -31.84
C ALA A 523 2.51 13.17 -31.41
N SER A 524 3.70 13.54 -30.95
CA SER A 524 4.65 12.56 -30.40
C SER A 524 4.12 12.03 -29.06
N ASP A 525 3.98 10.72 -28.95
CA ASP A 525 3.77 10.07 -27.66
C ASP A 525 5.09 10.12 -26.86
N GLY A 526 5.06 10.71 -25.66
CA GLY A 526 6.14 10.55 -24.69
C GLY A 526 6.03 9.17 -24.02
N ALA A 527 7.18 8.61 -23.60
CA ALA A 527 7.21 7.31 -22.95
C ALA A 527 6.41 7.34 -21.63
N SER A 528 5.52 6.34 -21.46
CA SER A 528 4.98 5.97 -20.15
C SER A 528 6.11 5.47 -19.24
N ASP A 529 5.94 5.48 -17.93
CA ASP A 529 6.92 4.86 -17.00
C ASP A 529 7.16 3.37 -17.34
N ALA A 530 6.18 2.69 -17.95
CA ALA A 530 6.31 1.33 -18.47
C ALA A 530 7.26 1.22 -19.68
N GLY A 531 7.39 2.24 -20.51
CA GLY A 531 8.28 2.25 -21.69
C GLY A 531 9.74 2.60 -21.39
N ARG A 532 10.02 3.21 -20.24
CA ARG A 532 11.41 3.56 -19.85
C ARG A 532 12.22 2.36 -19.33
N THR A 533 11.60 1.24 -19.03
CA THR A 533 12.28 0.03 -18.54
C THR A 533 12.87 -0.85 -19.65
N GLY A 534 12.53 -0.62 -20.94
CA GLY A 534 12.87 -1.52 -22.07
C GLY A 534 13.95 -1.06 -23.05
N SER A 535 14.44 0.18 -23.04
CA SER A 535 15.30 0.72 -24.12
C SER A 535 16.79 0.86 -23.81
N GLY A 536 17.30 0.23 -22.75
CA GLY A 536 18.69 0.35 -22.28
C GLY A 536 19.63 -0.83 -22.58
N ALA A 537 19.28 -1.77 -23.50
CA ALA A 537 20.17 -2.90 -23.81
C ALA A 537 20.14 -3.28 -25.31
N ASN A 538 20.60 -2.38 -26.19
CA ASN A 538 21.11 -2.77 -27.49
C ASN A 538 22.00 -1.63 -28.03
N GLY A 539 23.32 -1.79 -27.90
CA GLY A 539 24.32 -0.95 -28.60
C GLY A 539 25.63 -0.83 -27.86
N ALA A 540 26.46 -1.86 -27.90
CA ALA A 540 27.87 -1.77 -28.26
C ALA A 540 28.52 -3.16 -28.11
N ALA A 541 29.17 -3.56 -29.17
CA ALA A 541 29.91 -4.81 -29.41
C ALA A 541 31.03 -5.08 -28.41
#